data_24c7efb31a0d21b054cdb9b7991e14af
#
_entry.id   24c7efb31a0d21b054cdb9b7991e14af
#
_cell.length_a   1.000
_cell.length_b   1.000
_cell.length_c   1.000
_cell.angle_alpha   90.00
_cell.angle_beta   90.00
_cell.angle_gamma   90.00
#
_symmetry.space_group_name_H-M   'P 1'
#
loop_
_entity.id
_entity.type
_entity.pdbx_description
1 polymer ?
#
loop_
_entity_poly.entity_id
_entity_poly.type
_entity_poly.pdbx_seq_one_letter_code
_entity_poly.pdbx_strand_id
1 'polypeptide(L)'
;MLLKIWLVTSLVSFLPLERSNPTIRIPKSNMEIKSYSKYMRISPKKAREVARILPGRKATEGVSLLKYIPRKAARMLDKTLRSAMANAENNANLNADDLTILEAIVEEGPALKRFRPCARGSAHPYKKRMSHLRITLTDEKI
;
A
#
# COMPACT_ATOMS: atom_id res chain seq x y z
N MET A 1 -2.55 26.45 -79.01
CA MET A 1 -3.65 26.80 -78.07
C MET A 1 -3.95 25.63 -77.14
N LEU A 2 -2.92 25.10 -76.43
CA LEU A 2 -2.99 23.92 -75.58
C LEU A 2 -1.77 23.87 -74.64
N LEU A 3 -1.52 24.89 -73.84
CA LEU A 3 -0.31 24.94 -72.97
C LEU A 3 -0.53 25.73 -71.70
N LYS A 4 -1.72 25.61 -71.06
CA LYS A 4 -1.98 26.31 -69.79
C LYS A 4 -2.73 25.49 -68.73
N ILE A 5 -2.80 24.18 -68.84
CA ILE A 5 -3.52 23.35 -67.86
C ILE A 5 -2.56 22.48 -67.00
N TRP A 6 -1.24 22.62 -67.12
CA TRP A 6 -0.29 21.73 -66.50
C TRP A 6 0.49 22.28 -65.31
N LEU A 7 -0.02 23.38 -64.70
CA LEU A 7 0.77 24.08 -63.66
C LEU A 7 0.00 24.31 -62.36
N VAL A 8 -1.08 23.57 -62.12
CA VAL A 8 -1.87 23.73 -60.85
C VAL A 8 -1.86 22.44 -59.99
N THR A 9 -1.25 21.37 -60.46
CA THR A 9 -1.30 20.07 -59.75
C THR A 9 -0.04 19.78 -58.94
N SER A 10 0.80 20.77 -58.64
CA SER A 10 2.09 20.50 -57.93
C SER A 10 2.29 21.33 -56.66
N LEU A 11 1.23 21.67 -55.94
CA LEU A 11 1.38 22.36 -54.64
C LEU A 11 0.40 21.86 -53.60
N VAL A 12 0.12 20.55 -53.57
CA VAL A 12 -0.39 19.91 -52.36
C VAL A 12 0.80 19.27 -51.66
N SER A 13 1.75 20.11 -51.28
CA SER A 13 2.87 19.72 -50.44
C SER A 13 2.30 19.34 -49.05
N PHE A 14 2.31 18.04 -48.84
CA PHE A 14 2.90 17.40 -47.70
C PHE A 14 2.88 18.26 -46.40
N LEU A 15 1.72 18.46 -45.83
CA LEU A 15 1.58 18.76 -44.41
C LEU A 15 1.68 17.45 -43.66
N PRO A 16 2.74 17.24 -42.87
CA PRO A 16 2.71 16.13 -41.92
C PRO A 16 1.57 16.36 -40.99
N LEU A 17 0.57 15.49 -41.06
CA LEU A 17 -0.49 15.38 -40.06
C LEU A 17 0.17 14.91 -38.79
N GLU A 18 0.73 15.86 -38.03
CA GLU A 18 1.17 15.65 -36.66
C GLU A 18 -0.10 15.34 -35.87
N ARG A 19 -0.46 14.05 -35.86
CA ARG A 19 -1.44 13.52 -34.91
C ARG A 19 -0.80 13.69 -33.54
N SER A 20 -0.93 14.88 -32.99
CA SER A 20 -0.86 15.03 -31.53
C SER A 20 -1.97 14.15 -30.97
N ASN A 21 -1.64 12.90 -30.68
CA ASN A 21 -2.49 12.06 -29.86
C ASN A 21 -2.79 12.90 -28.62
N PRO A 22 -4.05 13.28 -28.39
CA PRO A 22 -4.40 13.83 -27.09
C PRO A 22 -3.96 12.73 -26.12
N THR A 23 -2.94 13.00 -25.33
CA THR A 23 -2.58 12.17 -24.19
C THR A 23 -3.86 12.08 -23.38
N ILE A 24 -4.58 10.99 -23.57
CA ILE A 24 -5.74 10.66 -22.75
C ILE A 24 -5.12 10.57 -21.36
N ARG A 25 -5.26 11.65 -20.60
CA ARG A 25 -5.00 11.64 -19.17
C ARG A 25 -6.05 10.72 -18.61
N ILE A 26 -5.75 9.42 -18.60
CA ILE A 26 -6.49 8.46 -17.80
C ILE A 26 -6.46 9.05 -16.40
N PRO A 27 -7.61 9.40 -15.79
CA PRO A 27 -7.60 9.86 -14.42
C PRO A 27 -6.89 8.76 -13.65
N LYS A 28 -5.81 9.09 -12.94
CA LYS A 28 -5.14 8.16 -12.03
C LYS A 28 -6.24 7.73 -11.07
N SER A 29 -6.80 6.56 -11.31
CA SER A 29 -7.71 5.93 -10.36
C SER A 29 -6.89 5.78 -9.11
N ASN A 30 -7.33 6.36 -7.99
CA ASN A 30 -6.73 6.23 -6.69
C ASN A 30 -6.55 4.75 -6.41
N MET A 31 -5.35 4.24 -6.66
CA MET A 31 -5.11 2.82 -6.57
C MET A 31 -4.79 2.48 -5.13
N GLU A 32 -5.76 1.91 -4.44
CA GLU A 32 -5.56 1.41 -3.08
C GLU A 32 -4.99 0.00 -3.11
N ILE A 33 -3.79 -0.16 -2.58
CA ILE A 33 -3.11 -1.44 -2.45
C ILE A 33 -3.19 -1.90 -1.01
N LYS A 34 -3.74 -3.10 -0.78
CA LYS A 34 -3.99 -3.64 0.55
C LYS A 34 -3.12 -4.86 0.83
N SER A 35 -2.59 -4.93 2.04
CA SER A 35 -1.92 -6.13 2.55
C SER A 35 -2.47 -6.52 3.92
N TYR A 36 -2.64 -7.82 4.13
CA TYR A 36 -3.19 -8.41 5.35
C TYR A 36 -2.22 -9.39 5.98
N SER A 37 -2.04 -9.25 7.29
CA SER A 37 -1.39 -10.28 8.12
C SER A 37 -2.37 -10.76 9.21
N LYS A 38 -2.89 -11.98 9.04
CA LYS A 38 -3.88 -12.56 9.95
C LYS A 38 -3.22 -13.31 11.10
N TYR A 39 -3.93 -13.44 12.22
CA TYR A 39 -3.58 -14.28 13.39
C TYR A 39 -2.21 -13.95 14.03
N MET A 40 -1.83 -12.69 14.03
CA MET A 40 -0.57 -12.26 14.62
C MET A 40 -0.62 -12.39 16.15
N ARG A 41 0.38 -13.05 16.74
CA ARG A 41 0.47 -13.34 18.20
C ARG A 41 0.89 -12.09 18.98
N ILE A 42 0.02 -11.08 19.00
CA ILE A 42 0.18 -9.83 19.73
C ILE A 42 -1.19 -9.31 20.17
N SER A 43 -1.21 -8.61 21.28
CA SER A 43 -2.44 -7.93 21.75
C SER A 43 -2.76 -6.73 20.84
N PRO A 44 -4.01 -6.52 20.40
CA PRO A 44 -4.42 -5.40 19.55
C PRO A 44 -4.02 -4.04 20.12
N LYS A 45 -4.20 -3.83 21.45
CA LYS A 45 -3.82 -2.58 22.12
C LYS A 45 -2.34 -2.23 21.87
N LYS A 46 -1.42 -3.21 22.06
CA LYS A 46 0.01 -3.01 21.86
C LYS A 46 0.39 -2.79 20.39
N ALA A 47 -0.34 -3.40 19.46
CA ALA A 47 -0.10 -3.21 18.02
C ALA A 47 -0.62 -1.84 17.54
N ARG A 48 -1.78 -1.37 18.04
CA ARG A 48 -2.35 -0.05 17.70
C ARG A 48 -1.44 1.12 18.09
N GLU A 49 -0.72 1.02 19.21
CA GLU A 49 0.25 2.04 19.62
C GLU A 49 1.32 2.31 18.55
N VAL A 50 1.79 1.27 17.87
CA VAL A 50 2.78 1.40 16.80
C VAL A 50 2.11 1.74 15.46
N ALA A 51 0.96 1.16 15.17
CA ALA A 51 0.24 1.40 13.93
C ALA A 51 -0.16 2.87 13.74
N ARG A 52 -0.51 3.58 14.83
CA ARG A 52 -0.92 5.01 14.79
C ARG A 52 0.13 5.97 14.24
N ILE A 53 1.40 5.57 14.21
CA ILE A 53 2.50 6.43 13.78
C ILE A 53 2.70 6.39 12.25
N LEU A 54 2.12 5.40 11.58
CA LEU A 54 2.37 5.10 10.17
C LEU A 54 1.56 5.95 9.17
N PRO A 55 0.24 6.21 9.39
CA PRO A 55 -0.57 6.92 8.40
C PRO A 55 -0.01 8.30 8.02
N GLY A 56 -0.15 8.67 6.74
CA GLY A 56 0.31 9.94 6.19
C GLY A 56 1.81 10.01 5.88
N ARG A 57 2.57 8.92 6.09
CA ARG A 57 4.01 8.86 5.78
C ARG A 57 4.26 8.10 4.48
N LYS A 58 5.38 8.39 3.84
CA LYS A 58 5.85 7.58 2.71
C LYS A 58 6.17 6.16 3.17
N ALA A 59 5.93 5.17 2.30
CA ALA A 59 6.14 3.77 2.61
C ALA A 59 7.61 3.48 3.00
N THR A 60 8.57 4.06 2.30
CA THR A 60 10.02 3.93 2.57
C THR A 60 10.42 4.52 3.93
N GLU A 61 9.87 5.67 4.30
CA GLU A 61 10.06 6.27 5.62
C GLU A 61 9.44 5.41 6.72
N GLY A 62 8.24 4.85 6.46
CA GLY A 62 7.57 3.93 7.38
C GLY A 62 8.40 2.70 7.72
N VAL A 63 9.03 2.07 6.71
CA VAL A 63 9.95 0.95 6.91
C VAL A 63 11.15 1.35 7.77
N SER A 64 11.76 2.51 7.49
CA SER A 64 12.90 3.01 8.26
C SER A 64 12.53 3.28 9.71
N LEU A 65 11.39 3.92 9.95
CA LEU A 65 10.90 4.23 11.29
C LEU A 65 10.59 2.95 12.09
N LEU A 66 9.98 1.94 11.46
CA LEU A 66 9.66 0.67 12.14
C LEU A 66 10.91 -0.10 12.59
N LYS A 67 12.05 0.04 11.90
CA LYS A 67 13.33 -0.56 12.30
C LYS A 67 13.86 -0.01 13.62
N TYR A 68 13.63 1.28 13.90
CA TYR A 68 14.09 1.93 15.12
C TYR A 68 13.23 1.61 16.35
N ILE A 69 12.00 1.15 16.16
CA ILE A 69 11.08 0.84 17.27
C ILE A 69 11.36 -0.55 17.84
N PRO A 70 11.90 -0.71 19.07
CA PRO A 70 12.29 -2.00 19.65
C PRO A 70 11.08 -2.78 20.19
N ARG A 71 9.98 -2.84 19.43
CA ARG A 71 8.75 -3.54 19.81
C ARG A 71 8.44 -4.68 18.86
N LYS A 72 7.87 -5.77 19.39
CA LYS A 72 7.41 -6.91 18.58
C LYS A 72 6.40 -6.49 17.51
N ALA A 73 5.51 -5.51 17.80
CA ALA A 73 4.54 -4.99 16.86
C ALA A 73 5.22 -4.39 15.61
N ALA A 74 6.31 -3.65 15.79
CA ALA A 74 7.03 -3.01 14.70
C ALA A 74 7.55 -4.04 13.68
N ARG A 75 8.13 -5.14 14.13
CA ARG A 75 8.61 -6.22 13.24
C ARG A 75 7.46 -6.85 12.43
N MET A 76 6.27 -6.97 13.01
CA MET A 76 5.09 -7.53 12.33
C MET A 76 4.53 -6.54 11.32
N LEU A 77 4.43 -5.25 11.67
CA LEU A 77 3.99 -4.19 10.77
C LEU A 77 4.99 -3.97 9.63
N ASP A 78 6.30 -4.03 9.89
CA ASP A 78 7.33 -3.94 8.84
C ASP A 78 7.15 -5.04 7.79
N LYS A 79 6.92 -6.29 8.23
CA LYS A 79 6.65 -7.40 7.29
C LYS A 79 5.40 -7.17 6.45
N THR A 80 4.32 -6.67 7.07
CA THR A 80 3.06 -6.38 6.37
C THR A 80 3.25 -5.20 5.40
N LEU A 81 3.98 -4.16 5.79
CA LEU A 81 4.25 -3.00 4.95
C LEU A 81 5.10 -3.38 3.73
N ARG A 82 6.15 -4.17 3.89
CA ARG A 82 6.94 -4.69 2.77
C ARG A 82 6.12 -5.56 1.83
N SER A 83 5.21 -6.36 2.35
CA SER A 83 4.27 -7.13 1.51
C SER A 83 3.34 -6.21 0.72
N ALA A 84 2.89 -5.09 1.30
CA ALA A 84 2.08 -4.10 0.58
C ALA A 84 2.89 -3.41 -0.53
N MET A 85 4.16 -3.05 -0.27
CA MET A 85 5.05 -2.46 -1.27
C MET A 85 5.31 -3.43 -2.43
N ALA A 86 5.63 -4.69 -2.13
CA ALA A 86 5.80 -5.71 -3.16
C ALA A 86 4.53 -5.96 -3.99
N ASN A 87 3.35 -5.89 -3.37
CA ASN A 87 2.08 -5.97 -4.10
C ASN A 87 1.89 -4.76 -5.03
N ALA A 88 2.34 -3.57 -4.62
CA ALA A 88 2.29 -2.36 -5.45
C ALA A 88 3.21 -2.48 -6.68
N GLU A 89 4.43 -2.94 -6.47
CA GLU A 89 5.40 -3.14 -7.56
C GLU A 89 4.94 -4.22 -8.54
N ASN A 90 4.54 -5.40 -8.03
CA ASN A 90 4.23 -6.55 -8.89
C ASN A 90 2.87 -6.46 -9.59
N ASN A 91 1.85 -5.91 -8.92
CA ASN A 91 0.47 -5.92 -9.44
C ASN A 91 0.08 -4.60 -10.11
N ALA A 92 0.63 -3.48 -9.63
CA ALA A 92 0.27 -2.15 -10.07
C ALA A 92 1.38 -1.42 -10.83
N ASN A 93 2.59 -2.00 -10.90
CA ASN A 93 3.79 -1.40 -11.51
C ASN A 93 4.07 0.01 -10.96
N LEU A 94 3.81 0.23 -9.66
CA LEU A 94 4.07 1.48 -8.96
C LEU A 94 5.42 1.45 -8.26
N ASN A 95 6.13 2.59 -8.26
CA ASN A 95 7.40 2.71 -7.54
C ASN A 95 7.16 2.85 -6.04
N ALA A 96 7.95 2.14 -5.23
CA ALA A 96 7.84 2.17 -3.77
C ALA A 96 8.03 3.56 -3.16
N ASP A 97 8.81 4.44 -3.80
CA ASP A 97 9.12 5.79 -3.32
C ASP A 97 7.95 6.78 -3.46
N ASP A 98 7.01 6.51 -4.36
CA ASP A 98 5.82 7.33 -4.59
C ASP A 98 4.64 6.94 -3.71
N LEU A 99 4.74 5.79 -3.01
CA LEU A 99 3.66 5.25 -2.19
C LEU A 99 3.56 5.95 -0.84
N THR A 100 2.33 6.32 -0.47
CA THR A 100 1.98 6.88 0.83
C THR A 100 1.10 5.89 1.61
N ILE A 101 1.30 5.81 2.93
CA ILE A 101 0.49 4.96 3.80
C ILE A 101 -0.82 5.69 4.10
N LEU A 102 -1.92 5.23 3.51
CA LEU A 102 -3.24 5.79 3.75
C LEU A 102 -3.73 5.44 5.15
N GLU A 103 -3.69 4.14 5.49
CA GLU A 103 -4.15 3.64 6.78
C GLU A 103 -3.38 2.41 7.25
N ALA A 104 -3.29 2.26 8.58
CA ALA A 104 -2.75 1.08 9.25
C ALA A 104 -3.73 0.64 10.34
N ILE A 105 -4.56 -0.34 10.03
CA ILE A 105 -5.63 -0.82 10.91
C ILE A 105 -5.20 -2.08 11.64
N VAL A 106 -5.55 -2.13 12.93
CA VAL A 106 -5.35 -3.30 13.78
C VAL A 106 -6.70 -3.76 14.31
N GLU A 107 -7.13 -4.91 13.83
CA GLU A 107 -8.37 -5.57 14.22
C GLU A 107 -8.13 -6.63 15.30
N GLU A 108 -9.15 -6.94 16.08
CA GLU A 108 -9.08 -7.99 17.08
C GLU A 108 -9.27 -9.36 16.42
N GLY A 109 -8.30 -10.25 16.65
CA GLY A 109 -8.39 -11.65 16.24
C GLY A 109 -8.90 -12.54 17.36
N PRO A 110 -9.12 -13.82 17.09
CA PRO A 110 -9.54 -14.81 18.08
C PRO A 110 -8.51 -14.91 19.23
N ALA A 111 -9.00 -15.16 20.43
CA ALA A 111 -8.16 -15.33 21.60
C ALA A 111 -8.12 -16.81 22.01
N LEU A 112 -6.92 -17.33 22.21
CA LEU A 112 -6.72 -18.69 22.72
C LEU A 112 -6.91 -18.69 24.24
N LYS A 113 -7.93 -19.37 24.72
CA LYS A 113 -8.18 -19.59 26.16
C LYS A 113 -7.14 -20.57 26.72
N ARG A 114 -6.54 -20.26 27.86
CA ARG A 114 -5.54 -21.09 28.56
C ARG A 114 -5.77 -20.98 30.06
N PHE A 115 -5.26 -21.95 30.80
CA PHE A 115 -5.31 -21.98 32.24
C PHE A 115 -3.91 -21.97 32.81
N ARG A 116 -3.75 -21.31 33.94
CA ARG A 116 -2.52 -21.31 34.74
C ARG A 116 -2.86 -21.92 36.10
N PRO A 117 -2.13 -22.97 36.51
CA PRO A 117 -2.29 -23.54 37.86
C PRO A 117 -1.89 -22.51 38.88
N CYS A 118 -2.63 -22.48 39.98
CA CYS A 118 -2.45 -21.59 41.13
C CYS A 118 -2.43 -22.38 42.42
N ALA A 119 -2.18 -21.70 43.56
CA ALA A 119 -2.15 -22.33 44.86
C ALA A 119 -3.46 -23.07 45.20
N ARG A 120 -3.39 -24.09 46.01
CA ARG A 120 -4.51 -24.93 46.50
C ARG A 120 -5.28 -25.63 45.38
N GLY A 121 -4.61 -26.01 44.32
CA GLY A 121 -5.26 -26.75 43.19
C GLY A 121 -6.21 -25.92 42.34
N SER A 122 -6.30 -24.61 42.51
CA SER A 122 -7.12 -23.75 41.68
C SER A 122 -6.44 -23.42 40.36
N ALA A 123 -7.24 -23.10 39.33
CA ALA A 123 -6.74 -22.74 37.99
C ALA A 123 -7.35 -21.39 37.56
N HIS A 124 -6.49 -20.43 37.18
CA HIS A 124 -6.91 -19.15 36.67
C HIS A 124 -6.92 -19.12 35.15
N PRO A 125 -8.04 -18.75 34.51
CA PRO A 125 -8.13 -18.63 33.07
C PRO A 125 -7.38 -17.38 32.57
N TYR A 126 -6.64 -17.51 31.48
CA TYR A 126 -6.07 -16.37 30.77
C TYR A 126 -6.25 -16.51 29.26
N LYS A 127 -6.17 -15.41 28.55
CA LYS A 127 -6.35 -15.35 27.09
C LYS A 127 -5.07 -14.92 26.40
N LYS A 128 -4.57 -15.73 25.45
CA LYS A 128 -3.54 -15.31 24.52
C LYS A 128 -4.21 -14.63 23.33
N ARG A 129 -4.20 -13.29 23.30
CA ARG A 129 -4.86 -12.49 22.26
C ARG A 129 -4.07 -12.52 20.96
N MET A 130 -4.79 -12.52 19.86
CA MET A 130 -4.24 -12.34 18.50
C MET A 130 -4.84 -11.10 17.90
N SER A 131 -4.21 -10.57 16.85
CA SER A 131 -4.69 -9.43 16.08
C SER A 131 -4.49 -9.67 14.59
N HIS A 132 -5.27 -8.98 13.79
CA HIS A 132 -5.11 -8.89 12.36
C HIS A 132 -4.57 -7.51 12.02
N LEU A 133 -3.60 -7.44 11.11
CA LEU A 133 -3.00 -6.20 10.66
C LEU A 133 -3.40 -5.98 9.22
N ARG A 134 -3.86 -4.77 8.90
CA ARG A 134 -4.16 -4.32 7.53
C ARG A 134 -3.43 -3.02 7.28
N ILE A 135 -2.73 -2.94 6.17
CA ILE A 135 -2.08 -1.73 5.69
C ILE A 135 -2.61 -1.44 4.29
N THR A 136 -3.05 -0.21 4.07
CA THR A 136 -3.48 0.30 2.78
C THR A 136 -2.48 1.36 2.33
N LEU A 137 -1.95 1.20 1.12
CA LEU A 137 -1.09 2.17 0.45
C LEU A 137 -1.88 2.85 -0.66
N THR A 138 -1.50 4.09 -0.97
CA THR A 138 -2.02 4.87 -2.09
C THR A 138 -0.86 5.53 -2.84
N ASP A 139 -1.06 5.81 -4.12
CA ASP A 139 -0.13 6.58 -4.95
C ASP A 139 -0.37 8.10 -4.85
N GLU A 140 -1.41 8.52 -4.13
CA GLU A 140 -1.67 9.94 -3.89
C GLU A 140 -0.76 10.51 -2.79
N LYS A 141 -0.24 11.70 -3.05
CA LYS A 141 0.40 12.53 -2.02
C LYS A 141 -0.71 13.17 -1.18
N ILE A 142 -0.81 12.75 0.07
CA ILE A 142 -1.71 13.31 1.08
C ILE A 142 -1.11 14.61 1.62
#